data_e70be3253d5f174841f5c6b2e88dc731
#
_entry.id   e70be3253d5f174841f5c6b2e88dc731
#
_cell.length_a   1.000
_cell.length_b   1.000
_cell.length_c   1.000
_cell.angle_alpha   90.00
_cell.angle_beta   90.00
_cell.angle_gamma   90.00
#
_symmetry.space_group_name_H-M   'P 1'
#
loop_
_entity.id
_entity.type
_entity.pdbx_description
1 polymer ?
#
loop_
_entity_poly.entity_id
_entity_poly.type
_entity_poly.pdbx_seq_one_letter_code
_entity_poly.pdbx_strand_id
1 'polypeptide(L)'
;MKKAAALLVVLATIFLTATAVWYYRIGPGSMPAEPHMTEQIVLRIGAVTIVADLADTPELREKGLSGRESLEEGSGMWFVFEKDDYWQFWMKDTLIPLDIIWVDKEGRVVTIARNVKPETFPDTFTSTKPARYVLEVPGGYVDKFKISETSVVTW
;
A
#
# COMPACT_ATOMS: atom_id res chain seq x y z
N MET A 1 55.96 -22.42 -15.53
CA MET A 1 54.98 -22.63 -14.43
C MET A 1 55.01 -21.53 -13.36
N LYS A 2 56.13 -20.97 -12.94
CA LYS A 2 56.22 -19.91 -11.91
C LYS A 2 55.53 -18.55 -12.30
N LYS A 3 55.55 -18.16 -13.59
CA LYS A 3 54.95 -16.91 -14.07
C LYS A 3 53.39 -16.93 -14.12
N ALA A 4 52.77 -18.09 -14.33
CA ALA A 4 51.31 -18.23 -14.35
C ALA A 4 50.72 -18.16 -12.91
N ALA A 5 51.44 -18.73 -11.91
CA ALA A 5 51.02 -18.66 -10.52
C ALA A 5 51.08 -17.24 -9.95
N ALA A 6 52.10 -16.46 -10.33
CA ALA A 6 52.23 -15.06 -9.91
C ALA A 6 51.12 -14.18 -10.49
N LEU A 7 50.70 -14.41 -11.72
CA LEU A 7 49.60 -13.66 -12.37
C LEU A 7 48.25 -13.95 -11.69
N LEU A 8 47.98 -15.20 -11.33
CA LEU A 8 46.75 -15.59 -10.60
C LEU A 8 46.65 -14.95 -9.20
N VAL A 9 47.77 -14.88 -8.47
CA VAL A 9 47.79 -14.22 -7.16
C VAL A 9 47.54 -12.71 -7.27
N VAL A 10 48.11 -12.04 -8.27
CA VAL A 10 47.89 -10.61 -8.50
C VAL A 10 46.45 -10.33 -8.87
N LEU A 11 45.83 -11.13 -9.72
CA LEU A 11 44.41 -10.98 -10.08
C LEU A 11 43.48 -11.23 -8.87
N ALA A 12 43.77 -12.20 -8.03
CA ALA A 12 42.98 -12.47 -6.82
C ALA A 12 43.09 -11.33 -5.79
N THR A 13 44.27 -10.73 -5.63
CA THR A 13 44.43 -9.57 -4.72
C THR A 13 43.73 -8.32 -5.23
N ILE A 14 43.74 -8.05 -6.55
CA ILE A 14 43.02 -6.95 -7.15
C ILE A 14 41.49 -7.11 -6.98
N PHE A 15 41.00 -8.35 -7.14
CA PHE A 15 39.57 -8.65 -6.96
C PHE A 15 39.13 -8.47 -5.50
N LEU A 16 39.91 -8.91 -4.53
CA LEU A 16 39.67 -8.77 -3.09
C LEU A 16 39.71 -7.29 -2.65
N THR A 17 40.65 -6.52 -3.18
CA THR A 17 40.73 -5.09 -2.85
C THR A 17 39.59 -4.28 -3.50
N ALA A 18 39.18 -4.62 -4.72
CA ALA A 18 38.06 -3.98 -5.38
C ALA A 18 36.71 -4.23 -4.65
N THR A 19 36.51 -5.48 -4.19
CA THR A 19 35.29 -5.81 -3.41
C THR A 19 35.32 -5.16 -2.02
N ALA A 20 36.48 -5.08 -1.36
CA ALA A 20 36.60 -4.38 -0.09
C ALA A 20 36.38 -2.88 -0.22
N VAL A 21 36.94 -2.24 -1.25
CA VAL A 21 36.73 -0.80 -1.53
C VAL A 21 35.28 -0.52 -1.89
N TRP A 22 34.63 -1.40 -2.64
CA TRP A 22 33.20 -1.32 -2.93
C TRP A 22 32.36 -1.42 -1.64
N TYR A 23 32.64 -2.41 -0.78
CA TYR A 23 31.98 -2.59 0.51
C TYR A 23 32.17 -1.40 1.47
N TYR A 24 33.40 -0.83 1.52
CA TYR A 24 33.70 0.34 2.36
C TYR A 24 33.11 1.66 1.83
N ARG A 25 32.99 1.83 0.50
CA ARG A 25 32.41 3.04 -0.10
C ARG A 25 30.88 3.07 -0.06
N ILE A 26 30.24 1.89 -0.13
CA ILE A 26 28.77 1.79 -0.21
C ILE A 26 28.17 1.55 1.17
N GLY A 27 28.93 1.08 2.17
CA GLY A 27 28.49 0.82 3.54
C GLY A 27 27.25 -0.09 3.65
N PRO A 28 27.00 -0.74 4.79
CA PRO A 28 25.82 -1.61 4.95
C PRO A 28 24.47 -0.87 4.94
N GLY A 29 24.47 0.48 4.78
CA GLY A 29 23.27 1.32 4.78
C GLY A 29 22.81 1.81 3.41
N SER A 30 23.49 1.48 2.30
CA SER A 30 23.17 1.99 0.96
C SER A 30 22.66 0.94 -0.03
N MET A 31 22.22 -0.21 0.46
CA MET A 31 21.39 -1.06 -0.39
C MET A 31 20.10 -0.28 -0.68
N PRO A 32 19.71 -0.13 -1.96
CA PRO A 32 18.37 0.38 -2.26
C PRO A 32 17.41 -0.45 -1.43
N ALA A 33 16.52 0.21 -0.68
CA ALA A 33 15.45 -0.51 0.00
C ALA A 33 14.82 -1.42 -1.05
N GLU A 34 14.78 -2.72 -0.78
CA GLU A 34 14.04 -3.66 -1.60
C GLU A 34 12.68 -2.99 -1.88
N PRO A 35 12.21 -2.99 -3.14
CA PRO A 35 10.89 -2.47 -3.40
C PRO A 35 9.95 -3.18 -2.45
N HIS A 36 9.42 -2.47 -1.47
CA HIS A 36 8.37 -2.98 -0.59
C HIS A 36 7.21 -3.35 -1.51
N MET A 37 7.21 -4.60 -1.98
CA MET A 37 6.05 -5.17 -2.63
C MET A 37 4.98 -5.24 -1.54
N THR A 38 4.08 -4.27 -1.56
CA THR A 38 2.91 -4.28 -0.68
C THR A 38 2.19 -5.59 -0.96
N GLU A 39 1.98 -6.39 0.07
CA GLU A 39 1.17 -7.60 -0.05
C GLU A 39 -0.20 -7.23 -0.63
N GLN A 40 -0.71 -8.04 -1.53
CA GLN A 40 -2.01 -7.80 -2.16
C GLN A 40 -3.03 -8.84 -1.71
N ILE A 41 -4.25 -8.40 -1.57
CA ILE A 41 -5.40 -9.22 -1.21
C ILE A 41 -6.49 -9.09 -2.27
N VAL A 42 -7.18 -10.18 -2.54
CA VAL A 42 -8.32 -10.19 -3.46
C VAL A 42 -9.61 -10.07 -2.67
N LEU A 43 -10.32 -8.97 -2.86
CA LEU A 43 -11.61 -8.69 -2.24
C LEU A 43 -12.74 -8.90 -3.23
N ARG A 44 -13.91 -9.29 -2.73
CA ARG A 44 -15.15 -9.34 -3.51
C ARG A 44 -16.26 -8.57 -2.83
N ILE A 45 -16.96 -7.74 -3.61
CA ILE A 45 -18.15 -7.00 -3.16
C ILE A 45 -19.25 -7.23 -4.20
N GLY A 46 -20.23 -8.07 -3.88
CA GLY A 46 -21.24 -8.47 -4.85
C GLY A 46 -20.61 -9.21 -6.05
N ALA A 47 -20.77 -8.67 -7.25
CA ALA A 47 -20.18 -9.22 -8.48
C ALA A 47 -18.78 -8.66 -8.81
N VAL A 48 -18.27 -7.75 -8.01
CA VAL A 48 -17.00 -7.05 -8.29
C VAL A 48 -15.84 -7.70 -7.57
N THR A 49 -14.72 -7.84 -8.24
CA THR A 49 -13.44 -8.28 -7.67
C THR A 49 -12.48 -7.09 -7.67
N ILE A 50 -11.79 -6.88 -6.54
CA ILE A 50 -10.82 -5.81 -6.34
C ILE A 50 -9.52 -6.45 -5.88
N VAL A 51 -8.40 -6.09 -6.52
CA VAL A 51 -7.05 -6.42 -6.06
C VAL A 51 -6.54 -5.23 -5.26
N ALA A 52 -6.46 -5.37 -3.96
CA ALA A 52 -6.10 -4.29 -3.07
C ALA A 52 -4.71 -4.49 -2.47
N ASP A 53 -3.92 -3.43 -2.40
CA ASP A 53 -2.70 -3.41 -1.61
C ASP A 53 -3.06 -3.47 -0.12
N LEU A 54 -2.37 -4.30 0.65
CA LEU A 54 -2.63 -4.49 2.07
C LEU A 54 -1.92 -3.42 2.91
N ALA A 55 -2.65 -2.76 3.80
CA ALA A 55 -2.13 -1.79 4.77
C ALA A 55 -2.47 -2.28 6.19
N ASP A 56 -1.65 -3.17 6.73
CA ASP A 56 -1.83 -3.82 8.04
C ASP A 56 -0.83 -3.34 9.09
N THR A 57 0.17 -2.52 8.72
CA THR A 57 1.10 -1.87 9.66
C THR A 57 0.76 -0.39 9.84
N PRO A 58 1.16 0.23 10.97
CA PRO A 58 0.96 1.67 11.18
C PRO A 58 1.55 2.52 10.07
N GLU A 59 2.74 2.19 9.58
CA GLU A 59 3.46 2.93 8.54
C GLU A 59 2.73 2.86 7.18
N LEU A 60 2.22 1.67 6.82
CA LEU A 60 1.45 1.47 5.59
C LEU A 60 0.11 2.19 5.67
N ARG A 61 -0.56 2.15 6.82
CA ARG A 61 -1.82 2.88 7.04
C ARG A 61 -1.64 4.39 7.00
N GLU A 62 -0.53 4.92 7.59
CA GLU A 62 -0.23 6.34 7.52
C GLU A 62 0.09 6.80 6.10
N LYS A 63 0.84 6.00 5.35
CA LYS A 63 1.18 6.29 3.95
C LYS A 63 -0.06 6.25 3.05
N GLY A 64 -0.90 5.23 3.19
CA GLY A 64 -2.07 5.04 2.35
C GLY A 64 -1.74 5.16 0.85
N LEU A 65 -2.61 5.84 0.11
CA LEU A 65 -2.45 6.14 -1.33
C LEU A 65 -1.73 7.47 -1.60
N SER A 66 -1.06 8.08 -0.60
CA SER A 66 -0.30 9.31 -0.77
C SER A 66 0.72 9.20 -1.90
N GLY A 67 0.78 10.23 -2.76
CA GLY A 67 1.68 10.35 -3.89
C GLY A 67 1.31 9.50 -5.11
N ARG A 68 0.21 8.74 -5.08
CA ARG A 68 -0.26 8.01 -6.28
C ARG A 68 -0.91 8.95 -7.26
N GLU A 69 -0.43 8.93 -8.49
CA GLU A 69 -0.96 9.73 -9.60
C GLU A 69 -2.17 9.10 -10.28
N SER A 70 -2.36 7.78 -10.11
CA SER A 70 -3.48 7.02 -10.66
C SER A 70 -3.77 5.77 -9.81
N LEU A 71 -5.00 5.30 -9.88
CA LEU A 71 -5.45 4.02 -9.36
C LEU A 71 -6.34 3.37 -10.41
N GLU A 72 -5.97 2.18 -10.86
CA GLU A 72 -6.71 1.47 -11.91
C GLU A 72 -8.07 0.97 -11.40
N GLU A 73 -9.03 0.86 -12.30
CA GLU A 73 -10.32 0.24 -11.99
C GLU A 73 -10.13 -1.22 -11.57
N GLY A 74 -10.72 -1.61 -10.46
CA GLY A 74 -10.51 -2.95 -9.86
C GLY A 74 -9.28 -3.04 -8.96
N SER A 75 -8.57 -1.93 -8.75
CA SER A 75 -7.51 -1.83 -7.74
C SER A 75 -7.96 -0.99 -6.54
N GLY A 76 -7.29 -1.15 -5.40
CA GLY A 76 -7.58 -0.41 -4.18
C GLY A 76 -6.50 -0.56 -3.12
N MET A 77 -6.80 -0.06 -1.92
CA MET A 77 -6.00 -0.31 -0.73
C MET A 77 -6.92 -0.77 0.40
N TRP A 78 -6.54 -1.87 1.05
CA TRP A 78 -7.26 -2.50 2.14
C TRP A 78 -6.54 -2.29 3.45
N PHE A 79 -7.11 -1.46 4.31
CA PHE A 79 -6.58 -1.14 5.64
C PHE A 79 -7.16 -2.11 6.66
N VAL A 80 -6.27 -2.76 7.40
CA VAL A 80 -6.62 -3.72 8.47
C VAL A 80 -6.22 -3.14 9.82
N PHE A 81 -7.16 -3.12 10.77
CA PHE A 81 -6.92 -2.62 12.12
C PHE A 81 -7.11 -3.73 13.16
N GLU A 82 -6.40 -3.64 14.29
CA GLU A 82 -6.42 -4.65 15.35
C GLU A 82 -7.74 -4.65 16.14
N LYS A 83 -8.46 -3.53 16.15
CA LYS A 83 -9.72 -3.35 16.89
C LYS A 83 -10.77 -2.63 16.06
N ASP A 84 -12.02 -2.76 16.45
CA ASP A 84 -13.10 -1.97 15.90
C ASP A 84 -13.05 -0.56 16.49
N ASP A 85 -13.09 0.47 15.64
CA ASP A 85 -13.07 1.87 16.06
C ASP A 85 -13.69 2.78 14.99
N TYR A 86 -13.81 4.08 15.29
CA TYR A 86 -14.24 5.13 14.36
C TYR A 86 -13.00 5.69 13.63
N TRP A 87 -12.45 4.92 12.71
CA TRP A 87 -11.23 5.26 12.00
C TRP A 87 -11.42 6.48 11.11
N GLN A 88 -10.53 7.46 11.26
CA GLN A 88 -10.55 8.71 10.49
C GLN A 88 -9.60 8.60 9.31
N PHE A 89 -10.07 9.10 8.16
CA PHE A 89 -9.33 9.17 6.91
C PHE A 89 -9.32 10.59 6.38
N TRP A 90 -8.30 10.94 5.65
CA TRP A 90 -8.08 12.27 5.06
C TRP A 90 -7.39 12.13 3.70
N MET A 91 -7.37 13.23 2.91
CA MET A 91 -6.77 13.25 1.58
C MET A 91 -5.36 13.87 1.58
N LYS A 92 -4.60 13.73 2.70
CA LYS A 92 -3.25 14.28 2.81
C LYS A 92 -2.34 13.65 1.75
N ASP A 93 -1.70 14.50 0.93
CA ASP A 93 -0.79 14.12 -0.15
C ASP A 93 -1.39 13.12 -1.16
N THR A 94 -2.72 12.96 -1.18
CA THR A 94 -3.44 12.16 -2.15
C THR A 94 -3.74 13.01 -3.39
N LEU A 95 -3.44 12.48 -4.58
CA LEU A 95 -3.52 13.23 -5.84
C LEU A 95 -4.76 12.90 -6.67
N ILE A 96 -5.50 11.89 -6.28
CA ILE A 96 -6.64 11.33 -7.02
C ILE A 96 -7.90 11.31 -6.14
N PRO A 97 -9.12 11.47 -6.70
CA PRO A 97 -10.34 11.28 -5.93
C PRO A 97 -10.54 9.82 -5.55
N LEU A 98 -11.09 9.57 -4.35
CA LEU A 98 -11.30 8.24 -3.81
C LEU A 98 -12.74 8.05 -3.31
N ASP A 99 -13.24 6.82 -3.39
CA ASP A 99 -14.33 6.35 -2.55
C ASP A 99 -13.73 5.61 -1.35
N ILE A 100 -14.18 5.95 -0.14
CA ILE A 100 -13.70 5.37 1.11
C ILE A 100 -14.85 4.56 1.73
N ILE A 101 -14.62 3.28 1.98
CA ILE A 101 -15.63 2.30 2.40
C ILE A 101 -15.21 1.70 3.73
N TRP A 102 -15.92 2.00 4.81
CA TRP A 102 -15.71 1.39 6.12
C TRP A 102 -16.48 0.07 6.23
N VAL A 103 -15.82 -0.95 6.75
CA VAL A 103 -16.31 -2.32 6.82
C VAL A 103 -16.14 -2.86 8.22
N ASP A 104 -17.18 -3.47 8.79
CA ASP A 104 -17.11 -4.10 10.11
C ASP A 104 -16.35 -5.44 10.08
N LYS A 105 -16.15 -6.03 11.23
CA LYS A 105 -15.42 -7.30 11.38
C LYS A 105 -16.11 -8.50 10.72
N GLU A 106 -17.41 -8.39 10.44
CA GLU A 106 -18.18 -9.40 9.71
C GLU A 106 -18.20 -9.16 8.19
N GLY A 107 -17.46 -8.18 7.70
CA GLY A 107 -17.39 -7.85 6.28
C GLY A 107 -18.54 -6.96 5.77
N ARG A 108 -19.43 -6.46 6.63
CA ARG A 108 -20.53 -5.59 6.20
C ARG A 108 -20.05 -4.16 6.01
N VAL A 109 -20.43 -3.54 4.93
CA VAL A 109 -20.22 -2.11 4.71
C VAL A 109 -21.07 -1.32 5.70
N VAL A 110 -20.43 -0.42 6.47
CA VAL A 110 -21.11 0.38 7.51
C VAL A 110 -21.19 1.86 7.19
N THR A 111 -20.31 2.36 6.34
CA THR A 111 -20.27 3.78 5.91
C THR A 111 -19.53 3.89 4.59
N ILE A 112 -19.93 4.84 3.75
CA ILE A 112 -19.25 5.15 2.50
C ILE A 112 -19.12 6.67 2.36
N ALA A 113 -17.90 7.16 2.15
CA ALA A 113 -17.62 8.50 1.66
C ALA A 113 -17.34 8.42 0.16
N ARG A 114 -18.16 9.10 -0.65
CA ARG A 114 -18.13 9.00 -2.12
C ARG A 114 -17.35 10.14 -2.73
N ASN A 115 -16.52 9.82 -3.71
CA ASN A 115 -15.82 10.77 -4.58
C ASN A 115 -15.14 11.90 -3.79
N VAL A 116 -14.44 11.49 -2.71
CA VAL A 116 -13.68 12.40 -1.85
C VAL A 116 -12.51 12.93 -2.65
N LYS A 117 -12.43 14.25 -2.78
CA LYS A 117 -11.44 14.92 -3.63
C LYS A 117 -10.19 15.33 -2.82
N PRO A 118 -9.02 15.40 -3.46
CA PRO A 118 -7.78 15.87 -2.81
C PRO A 118 -7.93 17.22 -2.09
N GLU A 119 -8.70 18.13 -2.65
CA GLU A 119 -8.91 19.49 -2.14
C GLU A 119 -9.69 19.54 -0.82
N THR A 120 -10.27 18.41 -0.37
CA THR A 120 -10.94 18.33 0.93
C THR A 120 -9.95 18.31 2.10
N PHE A 121 -8.65 18.04 1.87
CA PHE A 121 -7.67 18.16 2.95
C PHE A 121 -7.64 19.60 3.48
N PRO A 122 -7.67 19.85 4.81
CA PRO A 122 -7.41 18.91 5.92
C PRO A 122 -8.66 18.27 6.56
N ASP A 123 -9.82 18.28 5.93
CA ASP A 123 -11.01 17.64 6.47
C ASP A 123 -10.80 16.14 6.69
N THR A 124 -11.47 15.56 7.68
CA THR A 124 -11.42 14.14 7.98
C THR A 124 -12.80 13.50 7.77
N PHE A 125 -12.77 12.27 7.27
CA PHE A 125 -13.93 11.43 7.07
C PHE A 125 -13.88 10.28 8.08
N THR A 126 -15.02 9.94 8.68
CA THR A 126 -15.11 8.85 9.65
C THR A 126 -16.38 8.05 9.46
N SER A 127 -16.37 6.82 9.96
CA SER A 127 -17.54 5.95 9.92
C SER A 127 -18.61 6.39 10.94
N THR A 128 -19.86 6.06 10.64
CA THR A 128 -21.01 6.25 11.55
C THR A 128 -21.12 5.12 12.58
N LYS A 129 -20.41 4.01 12.37
CA LYS A 129 -20.35 2.82 13.24
C LYS A 129 -18.90 2.33 13.34
N PRO A 130 -18.51 1.61 14.40
CA PRO A 130 -17.19 1.01 14.49
C PRO A 130 -16.89 0.11 13.30
N ALA A 131 -15.68 0.23 12.74
CA ALA A 131 -15.20 -0.55 11.61
C ALA A 131 -13.88 -1.23 11.96
N ARG A 132 -13.64 -2.40 11.41
CA ARG A 132 -12.39 -3.17 11.51
C ARG A 132 -11.48 -2.92 10.32
N TYR A 133 -12.10 -2.63 9.16
CA TYR A 133 -11.42 -2.48 7.88
C TYR A 133 -11.88 -1.23 7.18
N VAL A 134 -11.01 -0.72 6.30
CA VAL A 134 -11.37 0.35 5.36
C VAL A 134 -10.84 -0.02 3.98
N LEU A 135 -11.64 0.19 2.95
CA LEU A 135 -11.25 0.01 1.56
C LEU A 135 -11.29 1.35 0.85
N GLU A 136 -10.17 1.75 0.27
CA GLU A 136 -10.08 2.87 -0.67
C GLU A 136 -10.05 2.34 -2.10
N VAL A 137 -10.89 2.93 -2.96
CA VAL A 137 -11.00 2.63 -4.41
C VAL A 137 -11.08 3.93 -5.19
N PRO A 138 -10.92 3.91 -6.54
CA PRO A 138 -11.06 5.13 -7.36
C PRO A 138 -12.39 5.83 -7.12
N GLY A 139 -12.39 7.18 -7.10
CA GLY A 139 -13.61 7.98 -6.93
C GLY A 139 -14.68 7.66 -7.98
N GLY A 140 -15.93 7.49 -7.53
CA GLY A 140 -17.06 7.08 -8.38
C GLY A 140 -17.20 5.57 -8.59
N TYR A 141 -16.30 4.77 -8.05
CA TYR A 141 -16.34 3.29 -8.14
C TYR A 141 -17.60 2.73 -7.46
N VAL A 142 -17.96 3.26 -6.29
CA VAL A 142 -19.11 2.84 -5.51
C VAL A 142 -20.42 3.01 -6.29
N ASP A 143 -20.57 4.16 -6.96
CA ASP A 143 -21.77 4.45 -7.75
C ASP A 143 -21.83 3.59 -9.02
N LYS A 144 -20.71 3.44 -9.71
CA LYS A 144 -20.60 2.62 -10.92
C LYS A 144 -21.00 1.17 -10.67
N PHE A 145 -20.55 0.58 -9.56
CA PHE A 145 -20.77 -0.82 -9.23
C PHE A 145 -21.90 -1.05 -8.21
N LYS A 146 -22.66 0.02 -7.87
CA LYS A 146 -23.82 -0.02 -6.98
C LYS A 146 -23.51 -0.60 -5.61
N ILE A 147 -22.32 -0.27 -5.07
CA ILE A 147 -21.95 -0.64 -3.71
C ILE A 147 -22.71 0.23 -2.72
N SER A 148 -23.21 -0.36 -1.64
CA SER A 148 -24.03 0.32 -0.63
C SER A 148 -23.73 -0.23 0.76
N GLU A 149 -24.32 0.38 1.80
CA GLU A 149 -24.21 -0.10 3.18
C GLU A 149 -24.92 -1.46 3.41
N THR A 150 -25.62 -2.01 2.40
CA THR A 150 -26.11 -3.40 2.44
C THR A 150 -25.16 -4.39 1.81
N SER A 151 -24.06 -3.93 1.23
CA SER A 151 -23.05 -4.79 0.60
C SER A 151 -22.19 -5.49 1.65
N VAL A 152 -21.67 -6.66 1.25
CA VAL A 152 -20.74 -7.45 2.06
C VAL A 152 -19.45 -7.62 1.27
N VAL A 153 -18.33 -7.39 1.94
CA VAL A 153 -16.97 -7.64 1.45
C VAL A 153 -16.54 -9.02 1.92
N THR A 154 -15.92 -9.79 1.04
CA THR A 154 -15.31 -11.08 1.38
C THR A 154 -13.87 -11.13 0.82
N TRP A 155 -13.00 -11.87 1.49
CA TRP A 155 -11.58 -12.03 1.13
C TRP A 155 -11.05 -13.43 1.43
#